data_b0ecfc9cea9153acf550424cd81615ca
#
_entry.id   b0ecfc9cea9153acf550424cd81615ca
#
_cell.length_a   1.000
_cell.length_b   1.000
_cell.length_c   1.000
_cell.angle_alpha   90.00
_cell.angle_beta   90.00
_cell.angle_gamma   90.00
#
_symmetry.space_group_name_H-M   'P 1'
#
loop_
_entity.id
_entity.type
_entity.pdbx_description
1 polymer ?
#
loop_
_entity_poly.entity_id
_entity_poly.type
_entity_poly.pdbx_seq_one_letter_code
_entity_poly.pdbx_strand_id
1 'polypeptide(L)'
;MKNQESELIEIAAKIAAWGDSHGMSRAQLVRNFSDLGSEKSFRDISGGQLEGYNAENQLTKYRAVYATMEELANQGGEERIYDDLGTVVKIRRAFLGVVKATGTNRVLIVQGESGVGKTTAVGLLRGKYGTGRISYVEASDVWADSPNAFLGAILRALGVTELPAGRVQRLEEVQARLAISRRCLVIDEAHHLGPHCLNTVKTLVNTTPGEFILVAIPTLWNKLQAHAYQEAKQIATNRLSERVKLTLDEADIRTYLSKRFKDAQPAELKVAAKIVRPSALLAGNYAFVRDVARELASLEADAVSRAVTAVTGRR
;
A
#
# COMPACT_ATOMS: atom_id res chain seq x y z
N MET A 1 -2.42 0.27 43.16
CA MET A 1 -1.12 -0.27 42.75
C MET A 1 -1.24 -1.61 42.06
N LYS A 2 -1.59 -2.73 42.72
CA LYS A 2 -1.68 -4.06 42.06
C LYS A 2 -2.56 -4.13 40.80
N ASN A 3 -3.63 -3.34 40.72
CA ASN A 3 -4.53 -3.35 39.55
C ASN A 3 -3.90 -2.64 38.34
N GLN A 4 -3.13 -1.58 38.55
CA GLN A 4 -2.41 -0.84 37.50
C GLN A 4 -1.22 -1.63 36.95
N GLU A 5 -0.53 -2.39 37.79
CA GLU A 5 0.57 -3.26 37.40
C GLU A 5 0.07 -4.41 36.51
N SER A 6 -1.03 -5.06 36.90
CA SER A 6 -1.65 -6.13 36.10
C SER A 6 -2.14 -5.61 34.75
N GLU A 7 -2.75 -4.44 34.72
CA GLU A 7 -3.22 -3.80 33.47
C GLU A 7 -2.07 -3.42 32.55
N LEU A 8 -0.98 -2.89 33.11
CA LEU A 8 0.22 -2.55 32.33
C LEU A 8 0.82 -3.78 31.65
N ILE A 9 0.94 -4.90 32.36
CA ILE A 9 1.45 -6.15 31.82
C ILE A 9 0.52 -6.66 30.70
N GLU A 10 -0.79 -6.61 30.91
CA GLU A 10 -1.77 -7.05 29.91
C GLU A 10 -1.68 -6.23 28.62
N ILE A 11 -1.61 -4.91 28.74
CA ILE A 11 -1.49 -4.01 27.58
C ILE A 11 -0.14 -4.24 26.88
N ALA A 12 0.95 -4.39 27.62
CA ALA A 12 2.27 -4.69 27.05
C ALA A 12 2.30 -6.01 26.27
N ALA A 13 1.62 -7.02 26.79
CA ALA A 13 1.46 -8.31 26.12
C ALA A 13 0.64 -8.19 24.82
N LYS A 14 -0.45 -7.41 24.84
CA LYS A 14 -1.27 -7.12 23.63
C LYS A 14 -0.46 -6.38 22.58
N ILE A 15 0.37 -5.40 22.96
CA ILE A 15 1.28 -4.68 22.06
C ILE A 15 2.30 -5.64 21.44
N ALA A 16 2.89 -6.53 22.24
CA ALA A 16 3.85 -7.53 21.74
C ALA A 16 3.18 -8.48 20.72
N ALA A 17 2.01 -9.03 21.07
CA ALA A 17 1.24 -9.91 20.18
C ALA A 17 0.84 -9.22 18.87
N TRP A 18 0.47 -7.94 18.93
CA TRP A 18 0.20 -7.14 17.73
C TRP A 18 1.45 -7.03 16.86
N GLY A 19 2.62 -6.75 17.46
CA GLY A 19 3.89 -6.71 16.74
C GLY A 19 4.22 -8.03 16.04
N ASP A 20 4.09 -9.14 16.75
CA ASP A 20 4.33 -10.48 16.21
C ASP A 20 3.39 -10.79 15.01
N SER A 21 2.11 -10.42 15.12
CA SER A 21 1.13 -10.60 14.04
C SER A 21 1.44 -9.75 12.79
N HIS A 22 2.18 -8.65 12.95
CA HIS A 22 2.61 -7.75 11.86
C HIS A 22 4.07 -7.98 11.43
N GLY A 23 4.71 -9.05 11.93
CA GLY A 23 6.09 -9.39 11.60
C GLY A 23 7.13 -8.38 12.10
N MET A 24 6.81 -7.62 13.15
CA MET A 24 7.69 -6.63 13.76
C MET A 24 8.47 -7.24 14.93
N SER A 25 9.78 -7.06 14.93
CA SER A 25 10.59 -7.35 16.13
C SER A 25 10.33 -6.31 17.24
N ARG A 26 10.65 -6.67 18.49
CA ARG A 26 10.55 -5.73 19.63
C ARG A 26 11.36 -4.44 19.41
N ALA A 27 12.55 -4.55 18.80
CA ALA A 27 13.36 -3.40 18.43
C ALA A 27 12.66 -2.48 17.42
N GLN A 28 11.91 -3.06 16.46
CA GLN A 28 11.11 -2.29 15.50
C GLN A 28 9.89 -1.64 16.16
N LEU A 29 9.20 -2.33 17.07
CA LEU A 29 8.10 -1.77 17.85
C LEU A 29 8.53 -0.53 18.64
N VAL A 30 9.61 -0.63 19.41
CA VAL A 30 10.13 0.48 20.21
C VAL A 30 10.60 1.64 19.33
N ARG A 31 11.17 1.36 18.17
CA ARG A 31 11.58 2.39 17.21
C ARG A 31 10.38 3.13 16.60
N ASN A 32 9.30 2.43 16.34
CA ASN A 32 8.08 2.99 15.75
C ASN A 32 7.21 3.71 16.79
N PHE A 33 7.26 3.27 18.05
CA PHE A 33 6.47 3.80 19.16
C PHE A 33 7.42 4.15 20.31
N SER A 34 7.97 5.36 20.27
CA SER A 34 8.97 5.85 21.25
C SER A 34 8.50 5.81 22.70
N ASP A 35 7.18 5.89 22.93
CA ASP A 35 6.56 5.83 24.25
C ASP A 35 6.69 4.46 24.93
N LEU A 36 7.05 3.41 24.19
CA LEU A 36 7.41 2.10 24.75
C LEU A 36 8.76 2.11 25.48
N GLY A 37 9.56 3.18 25.30
CA GLY A 37 10.87 3.35 25.91
C GLY A 37 11.97 2.57 25.21
N SER A 38 12.83 1.87 25.94
CA SER A 38 13.88 1.02 25.36
C SER A 38 13.39 -0.40 25.10
N GLU A 39 14.08 -1.12 24.22
CA GLU A 39 13.77 -2.54 23.97
C GLU A 39 13.86 -3.37 25.26
N LYS A 40 14.81 -3.05 26.15
CA LYS A 40 14.94 -3.68 27.46
C LYS A 40 13.72 -3.41 28.33
N SER A 41 13.32 -2.13 28.47
CA SER A 41 12.14 -1.78 29.29
C SER A 41 10.86 -2.41 28.77
N PHE A 42 10.66 -2.41 27.45
CA PHE A 42 9.49 -3.06 26.84
C PHE A 42 9.47 -4.58 27.07
N ARG A 43 10.63 -5.25 26.94
CA ARG A 43 10.77 -6.68 27.23
C ARG A 43 10.50 -7.01 28.70
N ASP A 44 11.06 -6.24 29.62
CA ASP A 44 10.91 -6.44 31.05
C ASP A 44 9.45 -6.26 31.46
N ILE A 45 8.79 -5.18 31.03
CA ILE A 45 7.37 -4.89 31.33
C ILE A 45 6.45 -5.97 30.71
N SER A 46 6.65 -6.33 29.45
CA SER A 46 5.85 -7.38 28.79
C SER A 46 6.08 -8.76 29.36
N GLY A 47 7.21 -8.99 30.01
CA GLY A 47 7.55 -10.20 30.77
C GLY A 47 7.11 -10.16 32.24
N GLY A 48 6.44 -9.09 32.67
CA GLY A 48 5.94 -8.97 34.05
C GLY A 48 7.00 -8.50 35.08
N GLN A 49 8.18 -8.03 34.62
CA GLN A 49 9.26 -7.52 35.48
C GLN A 49 9.09 -5.99 35.63
N LEU A 50 8.44 -5.56 36.71
CA LEU A 50 8.12 -4.13 36.95
C LEU A 50 9.05 -3.45 37.94
N GLU A 51 10.04 -4.16 38.48
CA GLU A 51 10.98 -3.60 39.45
C GLU A 51 11.78 -2.45 38.83
N GLY A 52 11.72 -1.28 39.47
CA GLY A 52 12.39 -0.05 39.00
C GLY A 52 11.58 0.77 37.99
N TYR A 53 10.37 0.36 37.62
CA TYR A 53 9.49 1.11 36.73
C TYR A 53 8.33 1.76 37.51
N ASN A 54 8.01 3.01 37.15
CA ASN A 54 6.78 3.67 37.66
C ASN A 54 5.59 3.19 36.85
N ALA A 55 4.80 2.27 37.43
CA ALA A 55 3.68 1.60 36.75
C ALA A 55 2.62 2.58 36.24
N GLU A 56 2.28 3.65 36.97
CA GLU A 56 1.28 4.63 36.58
C GLU A 56 1.71 5.43 35.33
N ASN A 57 2.95 5.90 35.34
CA ASN A 57 3.50 6.67 34.22
C ASN A 57 3.66 5.78 32.98
N GLN A 58 4.12 4.53 33.15
CA GLN A 58 4.22 3.59 32.05
C GLN A 58 2.85 3.18 31.50
N LEU A 59 1.87 2.96 32.35
CA LEU A 59 0.51 2.61 31.95
C LEU A 59 -0.11 3.68 31.05
N THR A 60 0.06 4.95 31.38
CA THR A 60 -0.43 6.06 30.55
C THR A 60 0.17 6.03 29.15
N LYS A 61 1.48 5.81 29.02
CA LYS A 61 2.19 5.71 27.75
C LYS A 61 1.74 4.50 26.95
N TYR A 62 1.67 3.34 27.58
CA TYR A 62 1.28 2.10 26.92
C TYR A 62 -0.18 2.10 26.47
N ARG A 63 -1.08 2.75 27.22
CA ARG A 63 -2.46 2.98 26.78
C ARG A 63 -2.52 3.83 25.51
N ALA A 64 -1.73 4.90 25.43
CA ALA A 64 -1.68 5.76 24.25
C ALA A 64 -1.16 4.98 23.01
N VAL A 65 -0.11 4.18 23.18
CA VAL A 65 0.40 3.32 22.10
C VAL A 65 -0.64 2.30 21.69
N TYR A 66 -1.30 1.63 22.65
CA TYR A 66 -2.30 0.62 22.35
C TYR A 66 -3.53 1.21 21.65
N ALA A 67 -3.98 2.40 22.06
CA ALA A 67 -5.05 3.12 21.38
C ALA A 67 -4.68 3.46 19.92
N THR A 68 -3.44 3.91 19.67
CA THR A 68 -2.94 4.14 18.31
C THR A 68 -2.91 2.84 17.48
N MET A 69 -2.55 1.73 18.08
CA MET A 69 -2.57 0.40 17.42
C MET A 69 -4.01 -0.07 17.14
N GLU A 70 -4.96 0.19 18.04
CA GLU A 70 -6.38 -0.10 17.79
C GLU A 70 -6.95 0.78 16.66
N GLU A 71 -6.56 2.05 16.60
CA GLU A 71 -6.90 2.92 15.46
C GLU A 71 -6.33 2.40 14.16
N LEU A 72 -5.07 1.97 14.15
CA LEU A 72 -4.43 1.34 12.98
C LEU A 72 -5.11 0.01 12.61
N ALA A 73 -5.48 -0.80 13.59
CA ALA A 73 -6.23 -2.04 13.38
C ALA A 73 -7.66 -1.78 12.86
N ASN A 74 -8.30 -0.71 13.35
CA ASN A 74 -9.62 -0.28 12.87
C ASN A 74 -9.55 0.33 11.47
N GLN A 75 -8.43 1.02 11.11
CA GLN A 75 -8.13 1.40 9.74
C GLN A 75 -7.91 0.16 8.87
N GLY A 76 -7.27 -0.89 9.37
CA GLY A 76 -7.18 -2.21 8.72
C GLY A 76 -8.53 -2.93 8.60
N GLY A 77 -9.52 -2.58 9.40
CA GLY A 77 -10.92 -3.01 9.25
C GLY A 77 -11.61 -2.35 8.04
N GLU A 78 -11.30 -1.09 7.75
CA GLU A 78 -11.67 -0.46 6.48
C GLU A 78 -10.94 -1.11 5.29
N GLU A 79 -9.70 -1.54 5.42
CA GLU A 79 -8.95 -2.25 4.37
C GLU A 79 -9.65 -3.55 3.92
N ARG A 80 -10.28 -4.31 4.82
CA ARG A 80 -11.06 -5.51 4.46
C ARG A 80 -12.28 -5.21 3.59
N ILE A 81 -12.81 -3.98 3.64
CA ILE A 81 -13.89 -3.53 2.76
C ILE A 81 -13.44 -3.55 1.29
N TYR A 82 -12.15 -3.34 1.04
CA TYR A 82 -11.61 -3.21 -0.31
C TYR A 82 -11.20 -4.54 -0.97
N ASP A 83 -11.04 -5.63 -0.21
CA ASP A 83 -10.52 -6.91 -0.72
C ASP A 83 -11.33 -7.48 -1.90
N ASP A 84 -12.64 -7.22 -1.95
CA ASP A 84 -13.54 -7.72 -2.99
C ASP A 84 -13.82 -6.71 -4.11
N LEU A 85 -13.24 -5.51 -4.03
CA LEU A 85 -13.40 -4.54 -5.12
C LEU A 85 -12.75 -5.07 -6.39
N GLY A 86 -13.41 -4.86 -7.52
CA GLY A 86 -12.93 -5.33 -8.82
C GLY A 86 -11.53 -4.85 -9.16
N THR A 87 -11.18 -3.62 -8.75
CA THR A 87 -9.81 -3.08 -8.84
C THR A 87 -8.80 -3.96 -8.11
N VAL A 88 -9.08 -4.33 -6.86
CA VAL A 88 -8.19 -5.17 -6.03
C VAL A 88 -8.12 -6.58 -6.61
N VAL A 89 -9.25 -7.15 -7.00
CA VAL A 89 -9.33 -8.49 -7.60
C VAL A 89 -8.54 -8.54 -8.90
N LYS A 90 -8.66 -7.54 -9.78
CA LYS A 90 -7.91 -7.44 -11.05
C LYS A 90 -6.39 -7.41 -10.81
N ILE A 91 -5.92 -6.54 -9.90
CA ILE A 91 -4.48 -6.43 -9.59
C ILE A 91 -3.97 -7.74 -8.97
N ARG A 92 -4.70 -8.33 -8.02
CA ARG A 92 -4.34 -9.60 -7.39
C ARG A 92 -4.23 -10.74 -8.41
N ARG A 93 -5.18 -10.84 -9.33
CA ARG A 93 -5.14 -11.85 -10.41
C ARG A 93 -3.92 -11.67 -11.30
N ALA A 94 -3.67 -10.44 -11.74
CA ALA A 94 -2.52 -10.12 -12.59
C ALA A 94 -1.19 -10.38 -11.86
N PHE A 95 -1.08 -10.00 -10.59
CA PHE A 95 0.08 -10.31 -9.75
C PHE A 95 0.35 -11.82 -9.69
N LEU A 96 -0.69 -12.62 -9.41
CA LEU A 96 -0.54 -14.08 -9.39
C LEU A 96 -0.14 -14.65 -10.76
N GLY A 97 -0.59 -14.03 -11.85
CA GLY A 97 -0.17 -14.37 -13.20
C GLY A 97 1.34 -14.15 -13.39
N VAL A 98 1.85 -12.99 -12.97
CA VAL A 98 3.29 -12.66 -13.06
C VAL A 98 4.13 -13.60 -12.20
N VAL A 99 3.69 -13.88 -10.96
CA VAL A 99 4.41 -14.80 -10.05
C VAL A 99 4.50 -16.23 -10.60
N LYS A 100 3.45 -16.68 -11.27
CA LYS A 100 3.41 -18.02 -11.89
C LYS A 100 4.13 -18.11 -13.23
N ALA A 101 4.42 -16.97 -13.85
CA ALA A 101 5.10 -16.93 -15.14
C ALA A 101 6.51 -17.53 -15.04
N THR A 102 6.80 -18.49 -15.89
CA THR A 102 8.11 -19.17 -15.97
C THR A 102 9.07 -18.50 -16.94
N GLY A 103 8.59 -17.53 -17.71
CA GLY A 103 9.35 -16.87 -18.78
C GLY A 103 10.03 -15.56 -18.35
N THR A 104 10.41 -14.79 -19.35
CA THR A 104 11.07 -13.49 -19.20
C THR A 104 10.10 -12.34 -18.95
N ASN A 105 8.79 -12.57 -19.14
CA ASN A 105 7.74 -11.55 -18.99
C ASN A 105 7.33 -11.42 -17.53
N ARG A 106 8.07 -10.60 -16.79
CA ARG A 106 7.94 -10.46 -15.33
C ARG A 106 7.56 -9.05 -14.89
N VAL A 107 7.06 -8.24 -15.82
CA VAL A 107 6.60 -6.90 -15.55
C VAL A 107 5.07 -6.84 -15.63
N LEU A 108 4.45 -6.31 -14.60
CA LEU A 108 3.05 -5.92 -14.57
C LEU A 108 2.96 -4.39 -14.60
N ILE A 109 2.19 -3.85 -15.51
CA ILE A 109 1.87 -2.41 -15.51
C ILE A 109 0.43 -2.23 -15.06
N VAL A 110 0.23 -1.53 -13.97
CA VAL A 110 -1.08 -1.17 -13.42
C VAL A 110 -1.34 0.30 -13.68
N GLN A 111 -2.36 0.60 -14.47
CA GLN A 111 -2.71 1.95 -14.86
C GLN A 111 -4.14 2.30 -14.48
N GLY A 112 -4.35 3.52 -14.07
CA GLY A 112 -5.67 4.09 -13.78
C GLY A 112 -5.53 5.53 -13.31
N GLU A 113 -6.60 6.28 -13.42
CA GLU A 113 -6.66 7.66 -12.93
C GLU A 113 -6.41 7.74 -11.42
N SER A 114 -6.13 8.95 -10.94
CA SER A 114 -5.98 9.20 -9.51
C SER A 114 -7.24 8.76 -8.74
N GLY A 115 -7.07 8.23 -7.54
CA GLY A 115 -8.18 7.81 -6.69
C GLY A 115 -8.87 6.49 -7.08
N VAL A 116 -8.42 5.79 -8.14
CA VAL A 116 -9.02 4.51 -8.56
C VAL A 116 -8.61 3.31 -7.68
N GLY A 117 -7.89 3.56 -6.58
CA GLY A 117 -7.52 2.53 -5.59
C GLY A 117 -6.25 1.74 -5.91
N LYS A 118 -5.35 2.22 -6.77
CA LYS A 118 -4.09 1.54 -7.12
C LYS A 118 -3.22 1.26 -5.90
N THR A 119 -2.86 2.31 -5.17
CA THR A 119 -1.99 2.24 -3.98
C THR A 119 -2.61 1.39 -2.87
N THR A 120 -3.92 1.54 -2.64
CA THR A 120 -4.66 0.71 -1.68
C THR A 120 -4.57 -0.78 -2.06
N ALA A 121 -4.83 -1.12 -3.32
CA ALA A 121 -4.75 -2.51 -3.77
C ALA A 121 -3.34 -3.11 -3.66
N VAL A 122 -2.31 -2.30 -3.90
CA VAL A 122 -0.90 -2.71 -3.69
C VAL A 122 -0.61 -2.89 -2.21
N GLY A 123 -1.11 -1.99 -1.34
CA GLY A 123 -1.02 -2.13 0.12
C GLY A 123 -1.61 -3.44 0.62
N LEU A 124 -2.82 -3.80 0.14
CA LEU A 124 -3.47 -5.08 0.45
C LEU A 124 -2.67 -6.29 -0.04
N LEU A 125 -2.08 -6.23 -1.24
CA LEU A 125 -1.17 -7.28 -1.70
C LEU A 125 0.03 -7.43 -0.77
N ARG A 126 0.65 -6.31 -0.39
CA ARG A 126 1.80 -6.30 0.52
C ARG A 126 1.45 -6.85 1.90
N GLY A 127 0.29 -6.48 2.45
CA GLY A 127 -0.24 -7.03 3.70
C GLY A 127 -0.44 -8.55 3.61
N LYS A 128 -0.99 -9.03 2.49
CA LYS A 128 -1.28 -10.45 2.30
C LYS A 128 -0.05 -11.32 2.08
N TYR A 129 0.93 -10.85 1.30
CA TYR A 129 2.11 -11.65 0.92
C TYR A 129 3.36 -11.32 1.72
N GLY A 130 3.30 -10.28 2.56
CA GLY A 130 4.38 -9.85 3.45
C GLY A 130 5.43 -8.97 2.79
N THR A 131 6.09 -8.15 3.60
CA THR A 131 7.16 -7.23 3.17
C THR A 131 8.42 -7.96 2.70
N GLY A 132 8.63 -9.20 3.14
CA GLY A 132 9.71 -10.06 2.66
C GLY A 132 9.52 -10.50 1.20
N ARG A 133 8.27 -10.58 0.72
CA ARG A 133 7.94 -10.97 -0.66
C ARG A 133 7.73 -9.76 -1.58
N ILE A 134 7.16 -8.68 -1.06
CA ILE A 134 6.83 -7.47 -1.84
C ILE A 134 7.55 -6.28 -1.22
N SER A 135 8.51 -5.72 -1.95
CA SER A 135 9.18 -4.46 -1.63
C SER A 135 8.47 -3.33 -2.37
N TYR A 136 8.27 -2.19 -1.69
CA TYR A 136 7.51 -1.05 -2.22
C TYR A 136 8.35 0.21 -2.23
N VAL A 137 8.35 0.90 -3.36
CA VAL A 137 9.00 2.19 -3.57
C VAL A 137 7.98 3.12 -4.22
N GLU A 138 7.80 4.30 -3.68
CA GLU A 138 7.03 5.36 -4.30
C GLU A 138 7.98 6.27 -5.09
N ALA A 139 7.76 6.41 -6.38
CA ALA A 139 8.58 7.26 -7.23
C ALA A 139 8.27 8.73 -6.97
N SER A 140 9.31 9.54 -6.93
CA SER A 140 9.23 10.98 -6.70
C SER A 140 9.81 11.75 -7.88
N ASP A 141 9.21 12.87 -8.21
CA ASP A 141 9.72 13.84 -9.18
C ASP A 141 11.03 14.50 -8.71
N VAL A 142 11.25 14.61 -7.40
CA VAL A 142 12.49 15.17 -6.81
C VAL A 142 13.75 14.42 -7.26
N TRP A 143 13.67 13.11 -7.45
CA TRP A 143 14.78 12.29 -7.94
C TRP A 143 14.46 11.49 -9.20
N ALA A 144 13.42 11.91 -9.92
CA ALA A 144 12.81 11.19 -11.04
C ALA A 144 13.80 10.70 -12.11
N ASP A 145 14.86 11.42 -12.38
CA ASP A 145 15.90 11.04 -13.36
C ASP A 145 17.29 10.86 -12.74
N SER A 146 17.37 10.62 -11.44
CA SER A 146 18.59 10.25 -10.72
C SER A 146 18.63 8.77 -10.39
N PRO A 147 19.26 7.90 -11.21
CA PRO A 147 19.38 6.48 -10.94
C PRO A 147 20.03 6.17 -9.60
N ASN A 148 20.95 7.01 -9.13
CA ASN A 148 21.61 6.81 -7.85
C ASN A 148 20.64 7.00 -6.68
N ALA A 149 19.80 8.03 -6.72
CA ALA A 149 18.75 8.26 -5.72
C ALA A 149 17.68 7.15 -5.79
N PHE A 150 17.26 6.77 -6.97
CA PHE A 150 16.29 5.68 -7.21
C PHE A 150 16.80 4.33 -6.67
N LEU A 151 18.04 3.93 -6.98
CA LEU A 151 18.64 2.72 -6.44
C LEU A 151 18.75 2.76 -4.91
N GLY A 152 19.05 3.94 -4.34
CA GLY A 152 19.05 4.14 -2.89
C GLY A 152 17.66 3.94 -2.28
N ALA A 153 16.59 4.41 -2.92
CA ALA A 153 15.21 4.16 -2.47
C ALA A 153 14.86 2.67 -2.53
N ILE A 154 15.24 1.98 -3.61
CA ILE A 154 15.04 0.52 -3.73
C ILE A 154 15.78 -0.22 -2.62
N LEU A 155 17.04 0.12 -2.34
CA LEU A 155 17.85 -0.53 -1.29
C LEU A 155 17.20 -0.36 0.08
N ARG A 156 16.70 0.83 0.42
CA ARG A 156 15.97 1.05 1.67
C ARG A 156 14.71 0.17 1.75
N ALA A 157 13.96 0.07 0.65
CA ALA A 157 12.78 -0.80 0.57
C ALA A 157 13.14 -2.30 0.68
N LEU A 158 14.38 -2.67 0.33
CA LEU A 158 14.94 -4.01 0.51
C LEU A 158 15.57 -4.23 1.91
N GLY A 159 15.48 -3.24 2.81
CA GLY A 159 15.94 -3.32 4.19
C GLY A 159 17.42 -2.99 4.39
N VAL A 160 18.05 -2.28 3.44
CA VAL A 160 19.45 -1.81 3.59
C VAL A 160 19.46 -0.51 4.36
N THR A 161 20.17 -0.48 5.48
CA THR A 161 20.31 0.70 6.34
C THR A 161 21.49 1.58 5.91
N GLU A 162 22.61 0.96 5.52
CA GLU A 162 23.81 1.66 5.05
C GLU A 162 23.93 1.54 3.53
N LEU A 163 23.73 2.66 2.85
CA LEU A 163 23.75 2.67 1.39
C LEU A 163 25.17 2.74 0.84
N PRO A 164 25.53 1.91 -0.15
CA PRO A 164 26.76 2.08 -0.89
C PRO A 164 26.86 3.49 -1.51
N ALA A 165 28.05 4.06 -1.59
CA ALA A 165 28.24 5.43 -2.04
C ALA A 165 28.01 5.58 -3.55
N GLY A 166 28.50 4.64 -4.35
CA GLY A 166 28.49 4.71 -5.80
C GLY A 166 27.27 4.08 -6.46
N ARG A 167 26.90 4.57 -7.65
CA ARG A 167 25.79 4.04 -8.44
C ARG A 167 25.99 2.57 -8.83
N VAL A 168 27.21 2.17 -9.19
CA VAL A 168 27.52 0.80 -9.59
C VAL A 168 27.32 -0.15 -8.43
N GLN A 169 27.90 0.16 -7.28
CA GLN A 169 27.77 -0.65 -6.06
C GLN A 169 26.31 -0.76 -5.60
N ARG A 170 25.50 0.32 -5.73
CA ARG A 170 24.06 0.27 -5.44
C ARG A 170 23.33 -0.66 -6.39
N LEU A 171 23.65 -0.61 -7.68
CA LEU A 171 23.04 -1.50 -8.67
C LEU A 171 23.36 -2.97 -8.38
N GLU A 172 24.64 -3.28 -8.12
CA GLU A 172 25.10 -4.63 -7.77
C GLU A 172 24.41 -5.15 -6.50
N GLU A 173 24.30 -4.32 -5.45
CA GLU A 173 23.62 -4.70 -4.21
C GLU A 173 22.11 -4.94 -4.43
N VAL A 174 21.43 -4.11 -5.24
CA VAL A 174 20.01 -4.35 -5.61
C VAL A 174 19.88 -5.67 -6.36
N GLN A 175 20.77 -5.93 -7.34
CA GLN A 175 20.76 -7.17 -8.10
C GLN A 175 20.98 -8.39 -7.22
N ALA A 176 21.96 -8.34 -6.31
CA ALA A 176 22.23 -9.43 -5.37
C ALA A 176 21.02 -9.74 -4.49
N ARG A 177 20.37 -8.71 -3.94
CA ARG A 177 19.19 -8.90 -3.07
C ARG A 177 17.97 -9.42 -3.82
N LEU A 178 17.74 -8.96 -5.03
CA LEU A 178 16.64 -9.47 -5.86
C LEU A 178 16.93 -10.89 -6.38
N ALA A 179 18.19 -11.29 -6.54
CA ALA A 179 18.57 -12.63 -6.94
C ALA A 179 18.32 -13.67 -5.84
N ILE A 180 18.63 -13.34 -4.58
CA ILE A 180 18.54 -14.28 -3.45
C ILE A 180 17.09 -14.69 -3.16
N SER A 181 16.12 -13.80 -3.30
CA SER A 181 14.78 -14.00 -2.74
C SER A 181 13.63 -13.87 -3.74
N ARG A 182 13.87 -13.85 -5.04
CA ARG A 182 12.82 -13.66 -6.08
C ARG A 182 11.69 -12.72 -5.61
N ARG A 183 12.09 -11.54 -5.12
CA ARG A 183 11.17 -10.53 -4.59
C ARG A 183 10.41 -9.83 -5.70
N CYS A 184 9.19 -9.44 -5.41
CA CYS A 184 8.44 -8.51 -6.25
C CYS A 184 8.79 -7.08 -5.83
N LEU A 185 9.27 -6.26 -6.76
CA LEU A 185 9.50 -4.83 -6.56
C LEU A 185 8.31 -4.06 -7.15
N VAL A 186 7.56 -3.41 -6.27
CA VAL A 186 6.51 -2.46 -6.67
C VAL A 186 7.10 -1.06 -6.72
N ILE A 187 6.89 -0.39 -7.84
CA ILE A 187 7.23 1.02 -8.03
C ILE A 187 5.91 1.76 -8.26
N ASP A 188 5.43 2.43 -7.22
CA ASP A 188 4.22 3.25 -7.30
C ASP A 188 4.57 4.64 -7.84
N GLU A 189 3.59 5.34 -8.39
CA GLU A 189 3.74 6.62 -9.08
C GLU A 189 4.85 6.60 -10.16
N ALA A 190 5.04 5.43 -10.80
CA ALA A 190 6.13 5.20 -11.77
C ALA A 190 6.15 6.17 -12.97
N HIS A 191 5.08 6.94 -13.18
CA HIS A 191 5.03 7.99 -14.18
C HIS A 191 5.95 9.18 -13.86
N HIS A 192 6.43 9.31 -12.61
CA HIS A 192 7.45 10.29 -12.26
C HIS A 192 8.84 9.90 -12.75
N LEU A 193 9.09 8.61 -13.04
CA LEU A 193 10.40 8.17 -13.51
C LEU A 193 10.76 8.75 -14.87
N GLY A 194 11.96 9.34 -14.96
CA GLY A 194 12.58 9.77 -16.19
C GLY A 194 13.28 8.62 -16.95
N PRO A 195 13.87 8.92 -18.13
CA PRO A 195 14.46 7.90 -19.01
C PRO A 195 15.55 7.08 -18.34
N HIS A 196 16.44 7.71 -17.59
CA HIS A 196 17.57 7.01 -16.94
C HIS A 196 17.12 6.07 -15.81
N CYS A 197 16.09 6.46 -15.05
CA CYS A 197 15.50 5.60 -14.02
C CYS A 197 14.73 4.43 -14.64
N LEU A 198 13.96 4.66 -15.71
CA LEU A 198 13.28 3.57 -16.42
C LEU A 198 14.28 2.62 -17.11
N ASN A 199 15.42 3.11 -17.61
CA ASN A 199 16.50 2.27 -18.09
C ASN A 199 17.13 1.43 -16.96
N THR A 200 17.21 1.98 -15.74
CA THR A 200 17.63 1.22 -14.56
C THR A 200 16.64 0.10 -14.25
N VAL A 201 15.32 0.36 -14.32
CA VAL A 201 14.28 -0.68 -14.19
C VAL A 201 14.47 -1.76 -15.24
N LYS A 202 14.65 -1.39 -16.53
CA LYS A 202 14.93 -2.34 -17.61
C LYS A 202 16.15 -3.23 -17.30
N THR A 203 17.24 -2.62 -16.81
CA THR A 203 18.44 -3.37 -16.41
C THR A 203 18.12 -4.38 -15.32
N LEU A 204 17.45 -3.97 -14.25
CA LEU A 204 17.07 -4.86 -13.15
C LEU A 204 16.16 -6.02 -13.63
N VAL A 205 15.19 -5.72 -14.48
CA VAL A 205 14.29 -6.74 -15.08
C VAL A 205 15.10 -7.77 -15.89
N ASN A 206 16.14 -7.34 -16.60
CA ASN A 206 16.96 -8.20 -17.43
C ASN A 206 17.97 -9.05 -16.64
N THR A 207 18.45 -8.54 -15.50
CA THR A 207 19.57 -9.12 -14.76
C THR A 207 19.18 -9.82 -13.47
N THR A 208 17.90 -9.74 -13.05
CA THR A 208 17.42 -10.37 -11.82
C THR A 208 16.22 -11.28 -12.07
N PRO A 209 15.98 -12.29 -11.22
CA PRO A 209 14.79 -13.15 -11.33
C PRO A 209 13.53 -12.52 -10.71
N GLY A 210 13.60 -11.31 -10.19
CA GLY A 210 12.49 -10.62 -9.51
C GLY A 210 11.32 -10.30 -10.44
N GLU A 211 10.14 -10.11 -9.86
CA GLU A 211 8.97 -9.56 -10.54
C GLU A 211 8.90 -8.06 -10.29
N PHE A 212 8.32 -7.32 -11.25
CA PHE A 212 8.22 -5.86 -11.19
C PHE A 212 6.78 -5.42 -11.43
N ILE A 213 6.26 -4.57 -10.58
CA ILE A 213 4.96 -3.94 -10.76
C ILE A 213 5.16 -2.43 -10.87
N LEU A 214 4.83 -1.87 -12.03
CA LEU A 214 4.82 -0.43 -12.26
C LEU A 214 3.39 0.08 -12.11
N VAL A 215 3.14 0.87 -11.09
CA VAL A 215 1.84 1.46 -10.80
C VAL A 215 1.89 2.92 -11.21
N ALA A 216 0.93 3.37 -12.01
CA ALA A 216 0.98 4.71 -12.59
C ALA A 216 -0.39 5.21 -13.07
N ILE A 217 -0.46 6.48 -13.39
CA ILE A 217 -1.49 7.04 -14.26
C ILE A 217 -1.19 6.70 -15.74
N PRO A 218 -2.14 6.86 -16.67
CA PRO A 218 -1.96 6.47 -18.08
C PRO A 218 -0.75 7.10 -18.79
N THR A 219 -0.24 8.22 -18.31
CA THR A 219 0.92 8.92 -18.89
C THR A 219 2.19 8.07 -18.93
N LEU A 220 2.39 7.11 -18.02
CA LEU A 220 3.54 6.19 -18.08
C LEU A 220 3.58 5.42 -19.40
N TRP A 221 2.42 4.92 -19.85
CA TRP A 221 2.37 4.18 -21.10
C TRP A 221 2.76 5.05 -22.31
N ASN A 222 2.29 6.30 -22.33
CA ASN A 222 2.64 7.25 -23.38
C ASN A 222 4.14 7.58 -23.36
N LYS A 223 4.73 7.74 -22.16
CA LYS A 223 6.19 7.91 -22.00
C LYS A 223 6.94 6.73 -22.61
N LEU A 224 6.57 5.47 -22.28
CA LEU A 224 7.23 4.27 -22.83
C LEU A 224 7.12 4.14 -24.36
N GLN A 225 6.20 4.84 -25.01
CA GLN A 225 6.10 4.89 -26.48
C GLN A 225 6.89 6.05 -27.11
N ALA A 226 7.29 7.05 -26.34
CA ALA A 226 8.01 8.22 -26.82
C ALA A 226 9.48 7.90 -27.15
N HIS A 227 10.05 8.63 -28.13
CA HIS A 227 11.43 8.43 -28.59
C HIS A 227 12.47 8.56 -27.47
N ALA A 228 12.30 9.52 -26.57
CA ALA A 228 13.21 9.73 -25.43
C ALA A 228 13.31 8.50 -24.48
N TYR A 229 12.34 7.57 -24.56
CA TYR A 229 12.28 6.35 -23.76
C TYR A 229 12.49 5.08 -24.58
N GLN A 230 13.09 5.18 -25.77
CA GLN A 230 13.22 4.07 -26.72
C GLN A 230 13.87 2.82 -26.10
N GLU A 231 14.89 2.98 -25.25
CA GLU A 231 15.48 1.85 -24.56
C GLU A 231 14.55 1.22 -23.51
N ALA A 232 13.86 2.05 -22.73
CA ALA A 232 12.91 1.61 -21.73
C ALA A 232 11.65 0.98 -22.34
N LYS A 233 11.36 1.24 -23.62
CA LYS A 233 10.26 0.62 -24.37
C LYS A 233 10.30 -0.89 -24.31
N GLN A 234 11.48 -1.50 -24.18
CA GLN A 234 11.62 -2.97 -24.01
C GLN A 234 10.85 -3.51 -22.81
N ILE A 235 10.61 -2.70 -21.78
CA ILE A 235 9.76 -3.09 -20.64
C ILE A 235 8.35 -3.42 -21.14
N ALA A 236 7.80 -2.55 -22.00
CA ALA A 236 6.45 -2.68 -22.52
C ALA A 236 6.33 -3.71 -23.67
N THR A 237 7.41 -3.96 -24.44
CA THR A 237 7.35 -4.83 -25.62
C THR A 237 7.81 -6.26 -25.34
N ASN A 238 8.86 -6.44 -24.53
CA ASN A 238 9.54 -7.73 -24.40
C ASN A 238 9.49 -8.33 -22.99
N ARG A 239 9.10 -7.55 -21.98
CA ARG A 239 9.11 -7.96 -20.56
C ARG A 239 7.76 -7.87 -19.89
N LEU A 240 6.77 -7.30 -20.57
CA LEU A 240 5.42 -7.14 -20.08
C LEU A 240 4.71 -8.49 -20.00
N SER A 241 4.25 -8.85 -18.82
CA SER A 241 3.34 -9.99 -18.61
C SER A 241 1.91 -9.56 -18.86
N GLU A 242 1.50 -8.46 -18.23
CA GLU A 242 0.14 -7.95 -18.35
C GLU A 242 0.11 -6.43 -18.15
N ARG A 243 -0.85 -5.77 -18.79
CA ARG A 243 -1.20 -4.38 -18.56
C ARG A 243 -2.63 -4.28 -18.06
N VAL A 244 -2.79 -3.98 -16.78
CA VAL A 244 -4.09 -3.81 -16.15
C VAL A 244 -4.51 -2.36 -16.23
N LYS A 245 -5.62 -2.10 -16.89
CA LYS A 245 -6.28 -0.79 -16.91
C LYS A 245 -7.39 -0.80 -15.88
N LEU A 246 -7.33 0.13 -14.93
CA LEU A 246 -8.30 0.29 -13.87
C LEU A 246 -9.22 1.46 -14.16
N THR A 247 -10.50 1.21 -14.03
CA THR A 247 -11.56 2.22 -14.13
C THR A 247 -12.56 1.92 -13.03
N LEU A 248 -13.13 2.94 -12.44
CA LEU A 248 -14.23 2.79 -11.51
C LEU A 248 -15.50 2.41 -12.27
N ASP A 249 -16.09 1.27 -11.94
CA ASP A 249 -17.35 0.84 -12.51
C ASP A 249 -18.50 0.82 -11.47
N GLU A 250 -19.74 0.63 -11.95
CA GLU A 250 -20.90 0.59 -11.07
C GLU A 250 -20.88 -0.64 -10.13
N ALA A 251 -20.27 -1.74 -10.57
CA ALA A 251 -20.15 -2.94 -9.75
C ALA A 251 -19.26 -2.68 -8.54
N ASP A 252 -18.15 -1.98 -8.74
CA ASP A 252 -17.25 -1.58 -7.67
C ASP A 252 -17.92 -0.65 -6.65
N ILE A 253 -18.70 0.34 -7.13
CA ILE A 253 -19.44 1.24 -6.25
C ILE A 253 -20.50 0.47 -5.46
N ARG A 254 -21.24 -0.45 -6.11
CA ARG A 254 -22.20 -1.30 -5.42
C ARG A 254 -21.54 -2.16 -4.35
N THR A 255 -20.40 -2.78 -4.66
CA THR A 255 -19.64 -3.58 -3.70
C THR A 255 -19.20 -2.74 -2.52
N TYR A 256 -18.71 -1.53 -2.74
CA TYR A 256 -18.33 -0.61 -1.68
C TYR A 256 -19.53 -0.23 -0.80
N LEU A 257 -20.65 0.19 -1.41
CA LEU A 257 -21.86 0.61 -0.70
C LEU A 257 -22.50 -0.56 0.07
N SER A 258 -22.52 -1.78 -0.49
CA SER A 258 -23.11 -2.95 0.18
C SER A 258 -22.39 -3.31 1.47
N LYS A 259 -21.12 -3.05 1.58
CA LYS A 259 -20.35 -3.30 2.82
C LYS A 259 -20.62 -2.26 3.89
N ARG A 260 -20.99 -1.05 3.50
CA ARG A 260 -21.37 0.00 4.43
C ARG A 260 -22.85 -0.08 4.84
N PHE A 261 -23.72 -0.44 3.90
CA PHE A 261 -25.16 -0.57 4.07
C PHE A 261 -25.55 -2.05 3.93
N LYS A 262 -25.32 -2.82 5.00
CA LYS A 262 -25.46 -4.30 4.98
C LYS A 262 -26.87 -4.79 4.68
N ASP A 263 -27.88 -4.01 5.08
CA ASP A 263 -29.31 -4.35 4.93
C ASP A 263 -29.93 -3.80 3.64
N ALA A 264 -29.12 -3.12 2.80
CA ALA A 264 -29.60 -2.50 1.57
C ALA A 264 -29.98 -3.53 0.50
N GLN A 265 -31.09 -3.29 -0.17
CA GLN A 265 -31.55 -4.14 -1.26
C GLN A 265 -30.67 -3.95 -2.52
N PRO A 266 -30.47 -5.00 -3.33
CA PRO A 266 -29.68 -4.91 -4.56
C PRO A 266 -30.15 -3.83 -5.53
N ALA A 267 -31.45 -3.54 -5.56
CA ALA A 267 -32.05 -2.50 -6.40
C ALA A 267 -31.60 -1.09 -5.94
N GLU A 268 -31.61 -0.83 -4.63
CA GLU A 268 -31.17 0.45 -4.03
C GLU A 268 -29.70 0.70 -4.31
N LEU A 269 -28.86 -0.32 -4.11
CA LEU A 269 -27.42 -0.27 -4.40
C LEU A 269 -27.15 0.04 -5.88
N LYS A 270 -27.97 -0.51 -6.79
CA LYS A 270 -27.85 -0.26 -8.22
C LYS A 270 -28.21 1.19 -8.59
N VAL A 271 -29.28 1.72 -8.00
CA VAL A 271 -29.68 3.12 -8.21
C VAL A 271 -28.64 4.07 -7.65
N ALA A 272 -28.21 3.86 -6.40
CA ALA A 272 -27.18 4.67 -5.77
C ALA A 272 -25.88 4.69 -6.59
N ALA A 273 -25.40 3.54 -7.05
CA ALA A 273 -24.18 3.46 -7.87
C ALA A 273 -24.31 4.24 -9.19
N LYS A 274 -25.46 4.22 -9.84
CA LYS A 274 -25.71 5.01 -11.06
C LYS A 274 -25.67 6.51 -10.81
N ILE A 275 -26.19 6.97 -9.67
CA ILE A 275 -26.18 8.39 -9.29
C ILE A 275 -24.76 8.87 -8.94
N VAL A 276 -24.01 8.06 -8.20
CA VAL A 276 -22.68 8.43 -7.71
C VAL A 276 -21.62 8.39 -8.81
N ARG A 277 -21.67 7.41 -9.71
CA ARG A 277 -20.59 7.13 -10.67
C ARG A 277 -20.19 8.32 -11.56
N PRO A 278 -21.09 9.09 -12.19
CA PRO A 278 -20.68 10.19 -13.06
C PRO A 278 -19.83 11.22 -12.34
N SER A 279 -20.24 11.65 -11.14
CA SER A 279 -19.49 12.60 -10.32
C SER A 279 -18.19 12.00 -9.77
N ALA A 280 -18.19 10.73 -9.42
CA ALA A 280 -17.00 10.04 -8.95
C ALA A 280 -15.90 9.97 -10.03
N LEU A 281 -16.25 9.72 -11.29
CA LEU A 281 -15.30 9.71 -12.40
C LEU A 281 -14.65 11.09 -12.64
N LEU A 282 -15.35 12.17 -12.34
CA LEU A 282 -14.86 13.53 -12.52
C LEU A 282 -14.11 14.05 -11.29
N ALA A 283 -14.46 13.60 -10.08
CA ALA A 283 -14.05 14.19 -8.82
C ALA A 283 -13.18 13.26 -7.94
N GLY A 284 -12.44 12.32 -8.50
CA GLY A 284 -11.45 11.53 -7.79
C GLY A 284 -11.86 10.10 -7.42
N ASN A 285 -12.75 9.50 -8.20
CA ASN A 285 -13.04 8.06 -8.19
C ASN A 285 -13.47 7.53 -6.80
N TYR A 286 -12.76 6.55 -6.21
CA TYR A 286 -13.13 5.95 -4.92
C TYR A 286 -13.07 6.93 -3.74
N ALA A 287 -12.19 7.91 -3.77
CA ALA A 287 -12.15 8.93 -2.72
C ALA A 287 -13.48 9.71 -2.69
N PHE A 288 -14.04 10.01 -3.87
CA PHE A 288 -15.35 10.63 -3.96
C PHE A 288 -16.48 9.70 -3.47
N VAL A 289 -16.46 8.43 -3.87
CA VAL A 289 -17.45 7.41 -3.42
C VAL A 289 -17.43 7.28 -1.90
N ARG A 290 -16.24 7.26 -1.29
CA ARG A 290 -16.05 7.21 0.16
C ARG A 290 -16.65 8.42 0.85
N ASP A 291 -16.38 9.61 0.34
CA ASP A 291 -16.87 10.85 0.94
C ASP A 291 -18.39 10.95 0.83
N VAL A 292 -18.95 10.59 -0.33
CA VAL A 292 -20.42 10.48 -0.50
C VAL A 292 -21.01 9.46 0.49
N ALA A 293 -20.41 8.28 0.60
CA ALA A 293 -20.90 7.25 1.52
C ALA A 293 -20.86 7.67 3.00
N ARG A 294 -19.93 8.57 3.39
CA ARG A 294 -19.88 9.14 4.74
C ARG A 294 -21.05 10.08 5.03
N GLU A 295 -21.53 10.80 4.02
CA GLU A 295 -22.66 11.73 4.14
C GLU A 295 -24.03 11.01 4.07
N LEU A 296 -24.05 9.74 3.64
CA LEU A 296 -25.30 9.01 3.47
C LEU A 296 -25.82 8.43 4.77
N ALA A 297 -27.07 8.74 5.11
CA ALA A 297 -27.87 8.07 6.13
C ALA A 297 -28.70 6.90 5.56
N SER A 298 -29.11 6.99 4.26
CA SER A 298 -29.86 5.97 3.55
C SER A 298 -29.50 5.94 2.08
N LEU A 299 -29.91 4.90 1.36
CA LEU A 299 -29.70 4.74 -0.09
C LEU A 299 -30.90 5.21 -0.95
N GLU A 300 -31.81 5.99 -0.38
CA GLU A 300 -32.86 6.64 -1.17
C GLU A 300 -32.26 7.58 -2.22
N ALA A 301 -32.81 7.59 -3.43
CA ALA A 301 -32.27 8.32 -4.57
C ALA A 301 -32.07 9.82 -4.29
N ASP A 302 -33.00 10.43 -3.58
CA ASP A 302 -32.93 11.85 -3.20
C ASP A 302 -31.86 12.12 -2.15
N ALA A 303 -31.66 11.21 -1.18
CA ALA A 303 -30.58 11.30 -0.20
C ALA A 303 -29.22 11.17 -0.87
N VAL A 304 -29.07 10.21 -1.79
CA VAL A 304 -27.85 10.02 -2.58
C VAL A 304 -27.55 11.23 -3.45
N SER A 305 -28.55 11.79 -4.13
CA SER A 305 -28.38 12.98 -4.97
C SER A 305 -27.94 14.20 -4.15
N ARG A 306 -28.52 14.42 -2.97
CA ARG A 306 -28.09 15.50 -2.04
C ARG A 306 -26.66 15.31 -1.56
N ALA A 307 -26.28 14.08 -1.18
CA ALA A 307 -24.92 13.78 -0.73
C ALA A 307 -23.90 14.00 -1.86
N VAL A 308 -24.20 13.58 -3.09
CA VAL A 308 -23.36 13.84 -4.27
C VAL A 308 -23.16 15.34 -4.49
N THR A 309 -24.25 16.12 -4.44
CA THR A 309 -24.18 17.58 -4.62
C THR A 309 -23.35 18.24 -3.50
N ALA A 310 -23.55 17.85 -2.24
CA ALA A 310 -22.81 18.37 -1.11
C ALA A 310 -21.29 18.08 -1.20
N VAL A 311 -20.91 16.89 -1.59
CA VAL A 311 -19.49 16.51 -1.75
C VAL A 311 -18.87 17.19 -2.98
N THR A 312 -19.63 17.32 -4.09
CA THR A 312 -19.16 18.04 -5.30
C THR A 312 -18.90 19.52 -5.00
N GLY A 313 -19.75 20.16 -4.22
CA GLY A 313 -19.59 21.57 -3.87
C GLY A 313 -18.44 21.89 -2.89
N ARG A 314 -17.87 20.87 -2.22
CA ARG A 314 -16.71 21.01 -1.30
C ARG A 314 -15.37 20.74 -1.98
N ARG A 315 -15.35 20.23 -3.20
CA ARG A 315 -14.16 19.88 -4.00
C ARG A 315 -13.93 20.85 -5.14
#